data_f164b5d9004c0c668aea04962bbe1bcb
#
_entry.id   f164b5d9004c0c668aea04962bbe1bcb
#
_cell.length_a   1.000
_cell.length_b   1.000
_cell.length_c   1.000
_cell.angle_alpha   90.00
_cell.angle_beta   90.00
_cell.angle_gamma   90.00
#
_symmetry.space_group_name_H-M   'P 1'
#
loop_
_entity.id
_entity.type
_entity.pdbx_description
1 polymer ?
#
loop_
_entity_poly.entity_id
_entity_poly.type
_entity_poly.pdbx_seq_one_letter_code
_entity_poly.pdbx_strand_id
1 'polypeptide(L)'
;LKQLLVKIQEFESIDQIKFDGLSSERRPVFIGGLIILKAIFKALKLQQMTVSDGSLREGLMLDIVGRIKHEDIRVLSVEHLASRYDVRSQHANNVIASCEHLYGELKETWMLYDENHYLLLLWAARIHEIGLAISHTGYHKHGAYLAQNSDMPGFSLQEQQVLSLLIRYHRQKFIKADFKSFSSKYRKTLYRLTIILRIAVILNRSRPDYQEPNYSIKA
;
A
#
# COMPACT_ATOMS: atom_id res chain seq x y z
N LEU A 1 -0.13 -18.45 16.32
CA LEU A 1 0.80 -18.49 17.43
C LEU A 1 0.45 -19.61 18.43
N LYS A 2 -0.80 -19.71 18.93
CA LYS A 2 -1.22 -20.79 19.87
C LYS A 2 -1.03 -22.18 19.28
N GLN A 3 -1.45 -22.41 18.04
CA GLN A 3 -1.29 -23.71 17.36
C GLN A 3 0.18 -24.08 17.16
N LEU A 4 1.05 -23.10 16.88
CA LEU A 4 2.48 -23.30 16.71
C LEU A 4 3.14 -23.73 18.03
N LEU A 5 2.72 -23.13 19.14
CA LEU A 5 3.19 -23.50 20.47
C LEU A 5 2.79 -24.93 20.88
N VAL A 6 1.58 -25.35 20.51
CA VAL A 6 1.13 -26.75 20.74
C VAL A 6 1.97 -27.71 19.91
N LYS A 7 2.17 -27.44 18.63
CA LYS A 7 3.00 -28.28 17.76
C LYS A 7 4.45 -28.44 18.24
N ILE A 8 5.04 -27.38 18.84
CA ILE A 8 6.40 -27.48 19.38
C ILE A 8 6.49 -28.44 20.57
N GLN A 9 5.44 -28.56 21.37
CA GLN A 9 5.41 -29.49 22.50
C GLN A 9 5.37 -30.97 22.09
N GLU A 10 5.08 -31.26 20.82
CA GLU A 10 5.10 -32.63 20.26
C GLU A 10 6.52 -33.13 19.94
N PHE A 11 7.51 -32.24 19.92
CA PHE A 11 8.91 -32.60 19.64
C PHE A 11 9.68 -32.89 20.94
N GLU A 12 10.37 -34.01 20.99
CA GLU A 12 11.17 -34.46 22.16
C GLU A 12 12.50 -33.68 22.30
N SER A 13 13.02 -33.13 21.18
CA SER A 13 14.25 -32.37 21.16
C SER A 13 14.22 -31.19 20.17
N ILE A 14 15.06 -30.17 20.39
CA ILE A 14 15.17 -28.98 19.54
C ILE A 14 15.57 -29.34 18.10
N ASP A 15 16.40 -30.40 17.96
CA ASP A 15 16.91 -30.82 16.64
C ASP A 15 15.83 -31.44 15.75
N GLN A 16 14.75 -31.95 16.37
CA GLN A 16 13.62 -32.52 15.65
C GLN A 16 12.66 -31.46 15.10
N ILE A 17 12.76 -30.21 15.56
CA ILE A 17 11.89 -29.11 15.11
C ILE A 17 12.16 -28.79 13.64
N LYS A 18 11.19 -29.12 12.79
CA LYS A 18 11.24 -28.82 11.34
C LYS A 18 9.99 -28.05 10.95
N PHE A 19 10.18 -26.79 10.54
CA PHE A 19 9.14 -25.95 9.94
C PHE A 19 9.68 -25.37 8.64
N ASP A 20 8.81 -25.18 7.66
CA ASP A 20 9.18 -24.48 6.42
C ASP A 20 9.70 -23.10 6.74
N GLY A 21 10.86 -22.74 6.18
CA GLY A 21 11.53 -21.48 6.43
C GLY A 21 12.39 -21.40 7.70
N LEU A 22 12.42 -22.44 8.55
CA LEU A 22 13.27 -22.49 9.74
C LEU A 22 14.63 -23.14 9.42
N SER A 23 15.68 -22.33 9.32
CA SER A 23 17.05 -22.83 9.13
C SER A 23 17.58 -23.57 10.35
N SER A 24 18.52 -24.49 10.15
CA SER A 24 19.18 -25.25 11.24
C SER A 24 19.83 -24.32 12.29
N GLU A 25 20.44 -23.24 11.86
CA GLU A 25 21.10 -22.26 12.72
C GLU A 25 20.12 -21.51 13.64
N ARG A 26 18.86 -21.35 13.21
CA ARG A 26 17.83 -20.64 13.98
C ARG A 26 17.04 -21.54 14.93
N ARG A 27 17.13 -22.87 14.81
CA ARG A 27 16.40 -23.82 15.67
C ARG A 27 16.67 -23.60 17.17
N PRO A 28 17.92 -23.44 17.64
CA PRO A 28 18.18 -23.30 19.06
C PRO A 28 17.51 -22.07 19.70
N VAL A 29 17.38 -20.98 18.96
CA VAL A 29 16.82 -19.71 19.45
C VAL A 29 15.32 -19.57 19.14
N PHE A 30 14.74 -20.48 18.34
CA PHE A 30 13.37 -20.37 17.85
C PHE A 30 12.33 -20.41 18.98
N ILE A 31 12.48 -21.33 19.93
CA ILE A 31 11.55 -21.47 21.06
C ILE A 31 11.57 -20.20 21.93
N GLY A 32 12.77 -19.70 22.25
CA GLY A 32 12.92 -18.45 23.03
C GLY A 32 12.27 -17.26 22.33
N GLY A 33 12.52 -17.10 21.02
CA GLY A 33 11.89 -16.05 20.20
C GLY A 33 10.37 -16.16 20.19
N LEU A 34 9.83 -17.36 20.10
CA LEU A 34 8.39 -17.59 20.09
C LEU A 34 7.73 -17.27 21.45
N ILE A 35 8.41 -17.57 22.56
CA ILE A 35 7.94 -17.23 23.91
C ILE A 35 7.90 -15.72 24.09
N ILE A 36 8.95 -15.01 23.66
CA ILE A 36 9.02 -13.53 23.69
C ILE A 36 7.88 -12.95 22.84
N LEU A 37 7.71 -13.44 21.63
CA LEU A 37 6.63 -12.99 20.75
C LEU A 37 5.25 -13.19 21.38
N LYS A 38 5.01 -14.34 22.02
CA LYS A 38 3.76 -14.62 22.77
C LYS A 38 3.55 -13.61 23.90
N ALA A 39 4.61 -13.26 24.63
CA ALA A 39 4.53 -12.27 25.71
C ALA A 39 4.18 -10.88 25.17
N ILE A 40 4.78 -10.46 24.06
CA ILE A 40 4.47 -9.20 23.36
C ILE A 40 2.99 -9.17 22.92
N PHE A 41 2.52 -10.21 22.24
CA PHE A 41 1.12 -10.31 21.82
C PHE A 41 0.15 -10.17 22.98
N LYS A 42 0.47 -10.82 24.12
CA LYS A 42 -0.36 -10.74 25.32
C LYS A 42 -0.33 -9.35 25.95
N ALA A 43 0.86 -8.76 26.10
CA ALA A 43 1.06 -7.47 26.76
C ALA A 43 0.39 -6.32 25.98
N LEU A 44 0.56 -6.32 24.64
CA LEU A 44 0.01 -5.30 23.75
C LEU A 44 -1.38 -5.63 23.21
N LYS A 45 -1.98 -6.77 23.61
CA LYS A 45 -3.30 -7.23 23.14
C LYS A 45 -3.42 -7.31 21.62
N LEU A 46 -2.32 -7.69 20.94
CA LEU A 46 -2.28 -7.79 19.49
C LEU A 46 -3.14 -8.96 19.00
N GLN A 47 -3.89 -8.75 17.93
CA GLN A 47 -4.71 -9.79 17.31
C GLN A 47 -4.05 -10.38 16.06
N GLN A 48 -3.25 -9.60 15.37
CA GLN A 48 -2.60 -9.97 14.11
C GLN A 48 -1.22 -9.33 14.00
N MET A 49 -0.32 -10.00 13.29
CA MET A 49 0.99 -9.51 12.89
C MET A 49 1.23 -9.90 11.44
N THR A 50 1.80 -8.98 10.68
CA THR A 50 2.27 -9.22 9.31
C THR A 50 3.78 -9.13 9.27
N VAL A 51 4.40 -9.88 8.35
CA VAL A 51 5.83 -9.78 8.12
C VAL A 51 6.12 -8.49 7.38
N SER A 52 7.19 -7.79 7.79
CA SER A 52 7.73 -6.63 7.09
C SER A 52 9.09 -7.00 6.49
N ASP A 53 9.35 -6.60 5.26
CA ASP A 53 10.66 -6.75 4.62
C ASP A 53 11.66 -5.67 5.07
N GLY A 54 11.16 -4.60 5.71
CA GLY A 54 12.00 -3.57 6.32
C GLY A 54 12.65 -4.06 7.61
N SER A 55 13.98 -3.93 7.72
CA SER A 55 14.69 -4.21 8.96
C SER A 55 14.63 -3.02 9.92
N LEU A 56 15.01 -3.25 11.19
CA LEU A 56 15.11 -2.17 12.19
C LEU A 56 16.05 -1.05 11.73
N ARG A 57 17.08 -1.38 10.97
CA ARG A 57 18.06 -0.41 10.44
C ARG A 57 17.41 0.55 9.45
N GLU A 58 16.67 0.03 8.48
CA GLU A 58 15.93 0.84 7.52
C GLU A 58 14.89 1.71 8.23
N GLY A 59 14.14 1.14 9.17
CA GLY A 59 13.18 1.90 9.98
C GLY A 59 13.82 3.05 10.74
N LEU A 60 14.97 2.80 11.37
CA LEU A 60 15.72 3.83 12.09
C LEU A 60 16.28 4.93 11.17
N MET A 61 16.82 4.55 10.01
CA MET A 61 17.30 5.53 9.01
C MET A 61 16.15 6.41 8.51
N LEU A 62 15.00 5.82 8.24
CA LEU A 62 13.80 6.55 7.79
C LEU A 62 13.28 7.49 8.89
N ASP A 63 13.24 7.05 10.14
CA ASP A 63 12.84 7.88 11.29
C ASP A 63 13.78 9.08 11.48
N ILE A 64 15.09 8.87 11.37
CA ILE A 64 16.10 9.93 11.45
C ILE A 64 15.91 10.95 10.31
N VAL A 65 15.75 10.49 9.08
CA VAL A 65 15.55 11.36 7.92
C VAL A 65 14.22 12.15 8.04
N GLY A 66 13.15 11.49 8.46
CA GLY A 66 11.85 12.13 8.70
C GLY A 66 11.91 13.20 9.80
N ARG A 67 12.61 12.94 10.90
CA ARG A 67 12.82 13.90 11.99
C ARG A 67 13.64 15.12 11.56
N ILE A 68 14.64 14.93 10.71
CA ILE A 68 15.51 16.02 10.23
C ILE A 68 14.75 16.93 9.25
N LYS A 69 13.90 16.36 8.39
CA LYS A 69 13.22 17.09 7.32
C LYS A 69 11.77 17.48 7.61
N HIS A 70 11.18 16.95 8.68
CA HIS A 70 9.73 17.06 8.98
C HIS A 70 8.81 16.67 7.79
N GLU A 71 9.32 15.83 6.87
CA GLU A 71 8.61 15.40 5.66
C GLU A 71 8.35 13.89 5.72
N ASP A 72 7.19 13.49 5.22
CA ASP A 72 6.87 12.08 5.02
C ASP A 72 7.74 11.52 3.86
N ILE A 73 8.66 10.62 4.17
CA ILE A 73 9.58 10.02 3.19
C ILE A 73 8.85 9.34 2.02
N ARG A 74 7.61 8.93 2.21
CA ARG A 74 6.78 8.33 1.16
C ARG A 74 6.53 9.30 0.01
N VAL A 75 6.43 10.60 0.31
CA VAL A 75 6.33 11.66 -0.71
C VAL A 75 7.55 11.64 -1.63
N LEU A 76 8.76 11.56 -1.04
CA LEU A 76 9.99 11.49 -1.83
C LEU A 76 10.05 10.23 -2.70
N SER A 77 9.59 9.09 -2.17
CA SER A 77 9.52 7.83 -2.94
C SER A 77 8.58 7.92 -4.13
N VAL A 78 7.41 8.55 -3.95
CA VAL A 78 6.43 8.76 -5.02
C VAL A 78 6.97 9.72 -6.08
N GLU A 79 7.58 10.85 -5.68
CA GLU A 79 8.16 11.82 -6.60
C GLU A 79 9.37 11.26 -7.36
N HIS A 80 10.21 10.46 -6.68
CA HIS A 80 11.30 9.75 -7.35
C HIS A 80 10.77 8.78 -8.41
N LEU A 81 9.73 8.01 -8.08
CA LEU A 81 9.10 7.09 -9.03
C LEU A 81 8.45 7.86 -10.20
N ALA A 82 7.74 8.94 -9.93
CA ALA A 82 7.12 9.79 -10.95
C ALA A 82 8.18 10.39 -11.89
N SER A 83 9.29 10.90 -11.35
CA SER A 83 10.40 11.45 -12.12
C SER A 83 11.11 10.37 -12.95
N ARG A 84 11.38 9.20 -12.36
CA ARG A 84 12.06 8.08 -13.03
C ARG A 84 11.32 7.61 -14.28
N TYR A 85 10.00 7.67 -14.27
CA TYR A 85 9.14 7.22 -15.38
C TYR A 85 8.49 8.39 -16.16
N ASP A 86 9.04 9.59 -16.03
CA ASP A 86 8.65 10.79 -16.77
C ASP A 86 7.13 11.08 -16.75
N VAL A 87 6.52 10.99 -15.55
CA VAL A 87 5.10 11.28 -15.39
C VAL A 87 4.85 12.76 -15.62
N ARG A 88 3.94 13.08 -16.53
CA ARG A 88 3.53 14.46 -16.83
C ARG A 88 2.88 15.13 -15.61
N SER A 89 3.64 16.02 -14.95
CA SER A 89 3.22 16.64 -13.69
C SER A 89 1.90 17.39 -13.79
N GLN A 90 1.67 18.14 -14.88
CA GLN A 90 0.42 18.90 -15.08
C GLN A 90 -0.81 17.98 -15.09
N HIS A 91 -0.77 16.89 -15.86
CA HIS A 91 -1.89 15.94 -15.91
C HIS A 91 -2.11 15.24 -14.58
N ALA A 92 -1.03 14.78 -13.95
CA ALA A 92 -1.11 14.15 -12.63
C ALA A 92 -1.72 15.10 -11.57
N ASN A 93 -1.32 16.38 -11.58
CA ASN A 93 -1.87 17.39 -10.66
C ASN A 93 -3.37 17.62 -10.89
N ASN A 94 -3.84 17.65 -12.14
CA ASN A 94 -5.28 17.74 -12.44
C ASN A 94 -6.05 16.52 -11.91
N VAL A 95 -5.48 15.33 -12.04
CA VAL A 95 -6.09 14.10 -11.49
C VAL A 95 -6.09 14.13 -9.96
N ILE A 96 -5.01 14.60 -9.33
CA ILE A 96 -4.93 14.78 -7.87
C ILE A 96 -6.02 15.73 -7.40
N ALA A 97 -6.13 16.94 -7.98
CA ALA A 97 -7.16 17.91 -7.62
C ALA A 97 -8.59 17.34 -7.75
N SER A 98 -8.85 16.56 -8.80
CA SER A 98 -10.11 15.85 -8.95
C SER A 98 -10.33 14.76 -7.89
N CYS A 99 -9.27 14.04 -7.49
CA CYS A 99 -9.35 13.06 -6.41
C CYS A 99 -9.66 13.74 -5.05
N GLU A 100 -8.99 14.85 -4.75
CA GLU A 100 -9.22 15.63 -3.52
C GLU A 100 -10.64 16.13 -3.43
N HIS A 101 -11.15 16.72 -4.51
CA HIS A 101 -12.53 17.20 -4.59
C HIS A 101 -13.55 16.07 -4.38
N LEU A 102 -13.43 14.99 -5.16
CA LEU A 102 -14.32 13.82 -5.06
C LEU A 102 -14.24 13.14 -3.68
N TYR A 103 -13.04 13.06 -3.11
CA TYR A 103 -12.87 12.49 -1.78
C TYR A 103 -13.56 13.36 -0.73
N GLY A 104 -13.43 14.68 -0.81
CA GLY A 104 -14.11 15.63 0.08
C GLY A 104 -15.63 15.46 0.04
N GLU A 105 -16.23 15.41 -1.16
CA GLU A 105 -17.67 15.22 -1.36
C GLU A 105 -18.19 13.87 -0.82
N LEU A 106 -17.39 12.81 -0.95
CA LEU A 106 -17.80 11.45 -0.60
C LEU A 106 -17.38 11.00 0.79
N LYS A 107 -16.49 11.75 1.47
CA LYS A 107 -15.86 11.37 2.73
C LYS A 107 -16.88 10.96 3.79
N GLU A 108 -17.90 11.76 4.00
CA GLU A 108 -18.93 11.50 5.03
C GLU A 108 -19.83 10.32 4.63
N THR A 109 -20.36 10.33 3.40
CA THR A 109 -21.28 9.28 2.91
C THR A 109 -20.59 7.91 2.85
N TRP A 110 -19.32 7.90 2.51
CA TRP A 110 -18.53 6.66 2.39
C TRP A 110 -17.67 6.35 3.62
N MET A 111 -17.74 7.15 4.68
CA MET A 111 -16.98 6.96 5.92
C MET A 111 -15.47 6.79 5.65
N LEU A 112 -14.88 7.70 4.90
CA LEU A 112 -13.47 7.70 4.53
C LEU A 112 -12.68 8.63 5.46
N TYR A 113 -12.48 8.23 6.71
CA TYR A 113 -11.86 9.08 7.74
C TYR A 113 -10.38 8.79 7.98
N ASP A 114 -9.83 7.75 7.36
CA ASP A 114 -8.44 7.36 7.53
C ASP A 114 -7.53 8.20 6.62
N GLU A 115 -6.69 9.02 7.22
CA GLU A 115 -5.75 9.91 6.51
C GLU A 115 -4.77 9.13 5.62
N ASN A 116 -4.33 7.95 6.05
CA ASN A 116 -3.44 7.12 5.24
C ASN A 116 -4.13 6.65 3.95
N HIS A 117 -5.43 6.37 3.99
CA HIS A 117 -6.18 6.03 2.78
C HIS A 117 -6.30 7.21 1.82
N TYR A 118 -6.45 8.42 2.34
CA TYR A 118 -6.44 9.64 1.54
C TYR A 118 -5.10 9.85 0.85
N LEU A 119 -4.00 9.74 1.58
CA LEU A 119 -2.66 9.86 1.02
C LEU A 119 -2.37 8.79 -0.04
N LEU A 120 -2.73 7.54 0.21
CA LEU A 120 -2.58 6.45 -0.78
C LEU A 120 -3.35 6.73 -2.08
N LEU A 121 -4.53 7.34 -1.99
CA LEU A 121 -5.29 7.77 -3.17
C LEU A 121 -4.53 8.84 -3.96
N LEU A 122 -4.02 9.88 -3.30
CA LEU A 122 -3.28 10.97 -3.97
C LEU A 122 -1.97 10.48 -4.57
N TRP A 123 -1.23 9.62 -3.88
CA TRP A 123 -0.02 9.02 -4.41
C TRP A 123 -0.30 8.11 -5.61
N ALA A 124 -1.38 7.32 -5.55
CA ALA A 124 -1.81 6.55 -6.72
C ALA A 124 -2.19 7.46 -7.89
N ALA A 125 -2.86 8.59 -7.64
CA ALA A 125 -3.17 9.59 -8.65
C ALA A 125 -1.89 10.22 -9.25
N ARG A 126 -0.86 10.47 -8.42
CA ARG A 126 0.43 11.03 -8.86
C ARG A 126 1.16 10.11 -9.83
N ILE A 127 1.11 8.80 -9.61
CA ILE A 127 1.89 7.81 -10.37
C ILE A 127 1.04 6.88 -11.26
N HIS A 128 -0.24 7.19 -11.49
CA HIS A 128 -1.12 6.28 -12.25
C HIS A 128 -0.68 6.02 -13.70
N GLU A 129 0.13 6.90 -14.28
CA GLU A 129 0.64 6.79 -15.65
C GLU A 129 2.07 6.23 -15.76
N ILE A 130 2.76 5.84 -14.68
CA ILE A 130 4.15 5.34 -14.74
C ILE A 130 4.33 4.18 -15.72
N GLY A 131 3.30 3.40 -15.95
CA GLY A 131 3.36 2.28 -16.91
C GLY A 131 3.42 2.69 -18.37
N LEU A 132 3.17 3.97 -18.70
CA LEU A 132 3.34 4.49 -20.06
C LEU A 132 4.81 4.41 -20.53
N ALA A 133 5.76 4.46 -19.60
CA ALA A 133 7.18 4.27 -19.90
C ALA A 133 7.50 2.87 -20.47
N ILE A 134 6.65 1.87 -20.22
CA ILE A 134 6.80 0.52 -20.76
C ILE A 134 6.01 0.38 -22.07
N SER A 135 4.71 0.66 -22.03
CA SER A 135 3.84 0.58 -23.22
C SER A 135 2.52 1.32 -22.97
N HIS A 136 2.01 1.96 -24.00
CA HIS A 136 0.68 2.56 -23.98
C HIS A 136 -0.43 1.50 -23.81
N THR A 137 -0.25 0.33 -24.44
CA THR A 137 -1.19 -0.79 -24.33
C THR A 137 -1.06 -1.44 -22.95
N GLY A 138 -2.13 -1.40 -22.18
CA GLY A 138 -2.14 -2.02 -20.84
C GLY A 138 -1.31 -1.27 -19.78
N TYR A 139 -0.99 0.00 -19.99
CA TYR A 139 -0.13 0.78 -19.07
C TYR A 139 -0.56 0.71 -17.59
N HIS A 140 -1.86 0.58 -17.29
CA HIS A 140 -2.35 0.38 -15.93
C HIS A 140 -1.83 -0.92 -15.30
N LYS A 141 -1.58 -1.98 -16.11
CA LYS A 141 -0.98 -3.24 -15.64
C LYS A 141 0.51 -3.08 -15.41
N HIS A 142 1.19 -2.40 -16.32
CA HIS A 142 2.62 -2.11 -16.20
C HIS A 142 2.88 -1.19 -15.01
N GLY A 143 2.06 -0.14 -14.83
CA GLY A 143 2.16 0.76 -13.69
C GLY A 143 1.91 0.06 -12.35
N ALA A 144 0.93 -0.84 -12.29
CA ALA A 144 0.68 -1.66 -11.12
C ALA A 144 1.88 -2.55 -10.77
N TYR A 145 2.49 -3.19 -11.77
CA TYR A 145 3.70 -3.99 -11.60
C TYR A 145 4.87 -3.14 -11.06
N LEU A 146 5.10 -1.97 -11.65
CA LEU A 146 6.15 -1.05 -11.22
C LEU A 146 5.95 -0.59 -9.78
N ALA A 147 4.73 -0.19 -9.39
CA ALA A 147 4.43 0.23 -8.03
C ALA A 147 4.60 -0.91 -7.01
N GLN A 148 4.30 -2.16 -7.41
CA GLN A 148 4.42 -3.33 -6.54
C GLN A 148 5.87 -3.77 -6.34
N ASN A 149 6.75 -3.59 -7.33
CA ASN A 149 8.08 -4.19 -7.37
C ASN A 149 9.22 -3.17 -7.37
N SER A 150 8.94 -1.88 -7.24
CA SER A 150 9.97 -0.84 -7.06
C SER A 150 10.31 -0.67 -5.59
N ASP A 151 11.55 -0.29 -5.32
CA ASP A 151 11.95 0.16 -3.99
C ASP A 151 11.23 1.47 -3.68
N MET A 152 10.38 1.44 -2.67
CA MET A 152 9.64 2.61 -2.19
C MET A 152 9.85 2.80 -0.68
N PRO A 153 10.97 3.43 -0.28
CA PRO A 153 11.26 3.69 1.12
C PRO A 153 10.09 4.40 1.83
N GLY A 154 9.79 3.96 3.04
CA GLY A 154 8.66 4.46 3.84
C GLY A 154 7.34 3.73 3.61
N PHE A 155 7.16 3.02 2.51
CA PHE A 155 5.97 2.20 2.26
C PHE A 155 6.11 0.80 2.83
N SER A 156 5.07 0.33 3.50
CA SER A 156 4.93 -1.10 3.81
C SER A 156 4.53 -1.88 2.54
N LEU A 157 4.79 -3.19 2.53
CA LEU A 157 4.34 -4.07 1.43
C LEU A 157 2.82 -3.98 1.19
N GLN A 158 2.04 -3.81 2.25
CA GLN A 158 0.60 -3.67 2.15
C GLN A 158 0.21 -2.36 1.46
N GLU A 159 0.87 -1.25 1.76
CA GLU A 159 0.64 0.04 1.10
C GLU A 159 1.05 0.01 -0.37
N GLN A 160 2.20 -0.61 -0.71
CA GLN A 160 2.59 -0.84 -2.10
C GLN A 160 1.57 -1.69 -2.85
N GLN A 161 1.03 -2.73 -2.21
CA GLN A 161 -0.04 -3.54 -2.78
C GLN A 161 -1.30 -2.72 -3.03
N VAL A 162 -1.66 -1.81 -2.12
CA VAL A 162 -2.79 -0.88 -2.31
C VAL A 162 -2.54 0.04 -3.49
N LEU A 163 -1.38 0.71 -3.57
CA LEU A 163 -1.02 1.56 -4.72
C LEU A 163 -1.11 0.79 -6.03
N SER A 164 -0.55 -0.41 -6.07
CA SER A 164 -0.61 -1.32 -7.22
C SER A 164 -2.06 -1.60 -7.65
N LEU A 165 -2.95 -1.91 -6.71
CA LEU A 165 -4.36 -2.16 -7.01
C LEU A 165 -5.09 -0.91 -7.50
N LEU A 166 -4.88 0.25 -6.88
CA LEU A 166 -5.48 1.51 -7.33
C LEU A 166 -5.05 1.82 -8.76
N ILE A 167 -3.75 1.72 -9.07
CA ILE A 167 -3.19 1.93 -10.40
C ILE A 167 -3.71 0.89 -11.40
N ARG A 168 -3.80 -0.38 -11.02
CA ARG A 168 -4.30 -1.44 -11.88
C ARG A 168 -5.75 -1.22 -12.31
N TYR A 169 -6.58 -0.73 -11.37
CA TYR A 169 -8.02 -0.68 -11.53
C TYR A 169 -8.60 0.73 -11.76
N HIS A 170 -7.76 1.74 -11.94
CA HIS A 170 -8.25 3.06 -12.37
C HIS A 170 -8.91 3.02 -13.77
N ARG A 171 -8.66 1.94 -14.52
CA ARG A 171 -9.33 1.63 -15.80
C ARG A 171 -9.55 0.12 -15.95
N GLN A 172 -10.35 -0.29 -16.92
CA GLN A 172 -10.73 -1.68 -17.17
C GLN A 172 -11.66 -2.28 -16.10
N LYS A 173 -12.00 -3.56 -16.24
CA LYS A 173 -12.93 -4.26 -15.36
C LYS A 173 -12.26 -4.67 -14.05
N PHE A 174 -12.96 -4.48 -12.94
CA PHE A 174 -12.55 -4.97 -11.62
C PHE A 174 -12.52 -6.51 -11.56
N ILE A 175 -11.43 -7.06 -11.08
CA ILE A 175 -11.33 -8.48 -10.74
C ILE A 175 -11.40 -8.60 -9.21
N LYS A 176 -12.55 -9.01 -8.69
CA LYS A 176 -12.78 -9.10 -7.23
C LYS A 176 -11.77 -10.02 -6.52
N ALA A 177 -11.22 -11.00 -7.24
CA ALA A 177 -10.24 -11.93 -6.68
C ALA A 177 -8.95 -11.23 -6.20
N ASP A 178 -8.49 -10.20 -6.91
CA ASP A 178 -7.25 -9.49 -6.59
C ASP A 178 -7.31 -8.71 -5.25
N PHE A 179 -8.52 -8.47 -4.75
CA PHE A 179 -8.73 -7.80 -3.47
C PHE A 179 -8.94 -8.77 -2.29
N LYS A 180 -8.91 -10.08 -2.52
CA LYS A 180 -9.23 -11.09 -1.47
C LYS A 180 -8.21 -11.15 -0.34
N SER A 181 -6.98 -10.72 -0.56
CA SER A 181 -5.93 -10.65 0.46
C SER A 181 -6.25 -9.67 1.60
N PHE A 182 -7.16 -8.73 1.36
CA PHE A 182 -7.57 -7.73 2.35
C PHE A 182 -8.83 -8.14 3.12
N SER A 183 -8.98 -7.68 4.36
CA SER A 183 -10.20 -7.89 5.15
C SER A 183 -11.44 -7.31 4.44
N SER A 184 -12.63 -7.83 4.74
CA SER A 184 -13.87 -7.40 4.08
C SER A 184 -14.15 -5.90 4.23
N LYS A 185 -13.87 -5.33 5.41
CA LYS A 185 -14.01 -3.90 5.70
C LYS A 185 -13.04 -3.09 4.84
N TYR A 186 -11.78 -3.49 4.78
CA TYR A 186 -10.74 -2.79 4.02
C TYR A 186 -10.99 -2.88 2.50
N ARG A 187 -11.44 -4.02 1.99
CA ARG A 187 -11.83 -4.17 0.58
C ARG A 187 -12.89 -3.16 0.14
N LYS A 188 -13.89 -2.90 0.99
CA LYS A 188 -14.93 -1.90 0.70
C LYS A 188 -14.33 -0.51 0.52
N THR A 189 -13.39 -0.13 1.38
CA THR A 189 -12.65 1.13 1.27
C THR A 189 -11.82 1.17 -0.02
N LEU A 190 -11.06 0.12 -0.33
CA LEU A 190 -10.25 0.06 -1.55
C LEU A 190 -11.10 0.18 -2.83
N TYR A 191 -12.27 -0.43 -2.87
CA TYR A 191 -13.20 -0.24 -4.00
C TYR A 191 -13.62 1.23 -4.15
N ARG A 192 -13.94 1.90 -3.04
CA ARG A 192 -14.33 3.31 -3.02
C ARG A 192 -13.21 4.22 -3.51
N LEU A 193 -11.99 4.04 -2.98
CA LEU A 193 -10.81 4.78 -3.45
C LEU A 193 -10.53 4.54 -4.93
N THR A 194 -10.64 3.30 -5.38
CA THR A 194 -10.43 2.98 -6.81
C THR A 194 -11.49 3.63 -7.69
N ILE A 195 -12.73 3.74 -7.25
CA ILE A 195 -13.80 4.43 -7.97
C ILE A 195 -13.50 5.92 -8.06
N ILE A 196 -13.06 6.55 -6.96
CA ILE A 196 -12.67 7.97 -6.95
C ILE A 196 -11.55 8.21 -7.97
N LEU A 197 -10.47 7.44 -7.91
CA LEU A 197 -9.35 7.57 -8.86
C LEU A 197 -9.82 7.37 -10.30
N ARG A 198 -10.68 6.40 -10.55
CA ARG A 198 -11.21 6.12 -11.88
C ARG A 198 -12.02 7.28 -12.43
N ILE A 199 -12.90 7.86 -11.63
CA ILE A 199 -13.70 9.04 -12.03
C ILE A 199 -12.77 10.22 -12.31
N ALA A 200 -11.82 10.50 -11.42
CA ALA A 200 -10.84 11.56 -11.59
C ALA A 200 -10.05 11.42 -12.91
N VAL A 201 -9.56 10.22 -13.22
CA VAL A 201 -8.84 9.95 -14.49
C VAL A 201 -9.77 10.14 -15.72
N ILE A 202 -11.03 9.72 -15.63
CA ILE A 202 -11.99 9.89 -16.74
C ILE A 202 -12.28 11.37 -16.98
N LEU A 203 -12.48 12.17 -15.94
CA LEU A 203 -12.74 13.61 -16.04
C LEU A 203 -11.55 14.36 -16.67
N ASN A 204 -10.33 13.91 -16.42
CA ASN A 204 -9.12 14.52 -16.96
C ASN A 204 -8.60 13.85 -18.25
N ARG A 205 -9.38 12.96 -18.89
CA ARG A 205 -8.93 12.20 -20.07
C ARG A 205 -8.53 13.05 -21.26
N SER A 206 -9.19 14.19 -21.47
CA SER A 206 -8.89 15.13 -22.54
C SER A 206 -7.62 15.95 -22.28
N ARG A 207 -6.99 15.77 -21.10
CA ARG A 207 -5.81 16.52 -20.65
C ARG A 207 -6.02 18.04 -20.73
N PRO A 208 -7.11 18.55 -20.11
CA PRO A 208 -7.38 19.99 -20.14
C PRO A 208 -6.26 20.75 -19.41
N ASP A 209 -6.11 22.03 -19.75
CA ASP A 209 -5.41 22.95 -18.87
C ASP A 209 -6.09 22.95 -17.50
N TYR A 210 -5.32 23.28 -16.45
CA TYR A 210 -5.84 23.24 -15.09
C TYR A 210 -7.15 24.04 -15.00
N GLN A 211 -8.20 23.36 -14.54
CA GLN A 211 -9.47 23.96 -14.17
C GLN A 211 -9.82 23.47 -12.77
N GLU A 212 -10.25 24.39 -11.91
CA GLU A 212 -10.78 23.97 -10.61
C GLU A 212 -11.98 23.04 -10.82
N PRO A 213 -12.05 21.93 -10.06
CA PRO A 213 -13.18 21.02 -10.11
C PRO A 213 -14.48 21.77 -9.78
N ASN A 214 -15.38 21.89 -10.74
CA ASN A 214 -16.70 22.53 -10.59
C ASN A 214 -17.80 21.52 -10.89
N TYR A 215 -17.85 20.46 -10.09
CA TYR A 215 -18.89 19.44 -10.17
C TYR A 215 -19.18 18.88 -8.79
N SER A 216 -20.40 18.41 -8.56
CA SER A 216 -20.79 17.71 -7.34
C SER A 216 -21.16 16.26 -7.66
N ILE A 217 -20.95 15.35 -6.69
CA ILE A 217 -21.31 13.96 -6.80
C ILE A 217 -22.24 13.57 -5.67
N LYS A 218 -23.28 12.78 -5.99
CA LYS A 218 -24.18 12.19 -5.00
C LYS A 218 -24.02 10.67 -5.06
N ALA A 219 -23.77 10.02 -3.92
CA ALA A 219 -23.62 8.57 -3.78
C ALA A 219 -24.74 7.97 -2.93
#